data_dd1f3bd96100a7ffc26840a2d9ff21b3
#
_entry.id   dd1f3bd96100a7ffc26840a2d9ff21b3
#
_cell.length_a   1.000
_cell.length_b   1.000
_cell.length_c   1.000
_cell.angle_alpha   90.00
_cell.angle_beta   90.00
_cell.angle_gamma   90.00
#
_symmetry.space_group_name_H-M   'P 1'
#
loop_
_entity.id
_entity.type
_entity.pdbx_description
1 polymer ?
#
loop_
_entity_poly.entity_id
_entity_poly.type
_entity_poly.pdbx_seq_one_letter_code
_entity_poly.pdbx_strand_id
1 'polypeptide(L)'
;MMVHDREDRIACEGVLLSTEAARSSQSKGRDSSEEEDYLRPCYQRDRDRILHCKSFRRLANKTQVFLAPEGDHYRTRLTHTLEVAQIARTIARALGLNEDLTEATALGHDLGHTPFGHCGERALSHAMALYRGIDPNSDEGRYLFRHNRQSVRLVECLEKDGRGLNLTWEVRDGILCHTGSQRAQTLEGRVVACADRIAYVCHDIDDAERAGLLTENDLPQGPRELLGGSSSERIDAMVRDICAVSAAAGDIRMSDDVWHAMMELRSFLFDSLYTKGDAKEEEPKATRLIELLFDHLVTHLDEVPEEYLKHDAGHPDVQVADYVSGMTDRYAVRVFEDLTVPRSWKGAMSHVR
;
A
#
# COMPACT_ATOMS: atom_id res chain seq x y z
N MET A 1 18.15 4.83 35.80
CA MET A 1 17.08 4.70 34.78
C MET A 1 16.36 3.39 35.08
N MET A 2 15.03 3.40 35.09
CA MET A 2 14.20 2.19 35.23
C MET A 2 13.93 1.65 33.81
N VAL A 3 14.03 0.34 33.62
CA VAL A 3 13.63 -0.31 32.35
C VAL A 3 12.14 -0.59 32.44
N HIS A 4 11.36 -0.10 31.51
CA HIS A 4 9.95 -0.48 31.32
C HIS A 4 9.89 -1.71 30.42
N ASP A 5 9.53 -2.83 31.02
CA ASP A 5 9.35 -4.08 30.28
C ASP A 5 7.98 -4.14 29.56
N ARG A 6 7.66 -5.28 28.98
CA ARG A 6 6.40 -5.49 28.25
C ARG A 6 5.17 -5.31 29.15
N GLU A 7 5.23 -5.81 30.37
CA GLU A 7 4.11 -5.74 31.32
C GLU A 7 3.85 -4.29 31.75
N ASP A 8 4.91 -3.52 32.05
CA ASP A 8 4.79 -2.09 32.31
C ASP A 8 4.13 -1.33 31.18
N ARG A 9 4.51 -1.64 29.94
CA ARG A 9 3.94 -0.99 28.74
C ARG A 9 2.48 -1.34 28.54
N ILE A 10 2.10 -2.61 28.73
CA ILE A 10 0.70 -3.06 28.67
C ILE A 10 -0.12 -2.39 29.78
N ALA A 11 0.43 -2.24 30.99
CA ALA A 11 -0.22 -1.52 32.05
C ALA A 11 -0.44 -0.02 31.71
N CYS A 12 0.55 0.62 31.05
CA CYS A 12 0.41 1.98 30.54
C CYS A 12 -0.70 2.12 29.50
N GLU A 13 -0.89 1.13 28.58
CA GLU A 13 -2.01 1.14 27.66
C GLU A 13 -3.36 1.22 28.40
N GLY A 14 -3.50 0.51 29.54
CA GLY A 14 -4.72 0.54 30.35
C GLY A 14 -5.06 1.92 30.92
N VAL A 15 -4.06 2.76 31.13
CA VAL A 15 -4.20 4.11 31.72
C VAL A 15 -4.32 5.21 30.67
N LEU A 16 -3.55 5.09 29.59
CA LEU A 16 -3.38 6.17 28.61
C LEU A 16 -4.35 6.08 27.42
N LEU A 17 -4.76 4.87 27.04
CA LEU A 17 -5.61 4.68 25.88
C LEU A 17 -7.11 4.86 26.22
N SER A 18 -7.86 5.35 25.24
CA SER A 18 -9.33 5.43 25.29
C SER A 18 -9.97 4.05 25.49
N THR A 19 -11.20 4.01 25.95
CA THR A 19 -11.95 2.75 26.19
C THR A 19 -12.14 1.93 24.92
N GLU A 20 -12.24 2.61 23.76
CA GLU A 20 -12.49 2.01 22.45
C GLU A 20 -11.21 1.58 21.71
N ALA A 21 -10.03 1.98 22.25
CA ALA A 21 -8.76 1.63 21.64
C ALA A 21 -8.44 0.13 21.75
N ALA A 22 -7.81 -0.41 20.73
CA ALA A 22 -7.27 -1.77 20.79
C ALA A 22 -6.09 -1.84 21.79
N ARG A 23 -6.12 -2.85 22.65
CA ARG A 23 -5.08 -3.10 23.68
C ARG A 23 -4.30 -4.35 23.37
N SER A 24 -3.00 -4.31 23.57
CA SER A 24 -2.12 -5.47 23.39
C SER A 24 -2.53 -6.67 24.24
N SER A 25 -3.04 -6.43 25.46
CA SER A 25 -3.56 -7.48 26.36
C SER A 25 -4.86 -8.14 25.88
N GLN A 26 -5.57 -7.55 24.93
CA GLN A 26 -6.85 -8.01 24.41
C GLN A 26 -6.76 -8.40 22.92
N SER A 27 -5.55 -8.49 22.37
CA SER A 27 -5.35 -8.92 20.99
C SER A 27 -5.94 -10.32 20.77
N LYS A 28 -6.56 -10.53 19.62
CA LYS A 28 -7.01 -11.86 19.15
C LYS A 28 -5.82 -12.78 18.84
N GLY A 29 -4.60 -12.24 18.89
CA GLY A 29 -3.36 -12.99 18.78
C GLY A 29 -2.92 -13.25 17.35
N ARG A 30 -2.10 -14.28 17.20
CA ARG A 30 -1.39 -14.71 16.00
C ARG A 30 -1.86 -16.10 15.59
N ASP A 31 -1.68 -16.45 14.32
CA ASP A 31 -2.04 -17.78 13.83
C ASP A 31 -1.15 -18.87 14.44
N SER A 32 0.13 -18.58 14.63
CA SER A 32 1.08 -19.48 15.27
C SER A 32 1.51 -18.93 16.64
N SER A 33 1.40 -19.77 17.69
CA SER A 33 1.88 -19.41 19.03
C SER A 33 3.40 -19.22 19.02
N GLU A 34 3.87 -18.23 19.75
CA GLU A 34 5.29 -17.93 19.91
C GLU A 34 5.58 -17.36 21.30
N GLU A 35 6.85 -17.41 21.70
CA GLU A 35 7.31 -16.84 22.95
C GLU A 35 7.16 -15.30 22.94
N GLU A 36 6.67 -14.77 24.06
CA GLU A 36 6.49 -13.34 24.22
C GLU A 36 7.84 -12.62 24.34
N ASP A 37 7.90 -11.41 23.79
CA ASP A 37 9.11 -10.58 23.89
C ASP A 37 9.18 -9.90 25.28
N TYR A 38 10.37 -9.79 25.83
CA TYR A 38 10.56 -9.19 27.15
C TYR A 38 10.23 -7.68 27.20
N LEU A 39 10.51 -6.95 26.11
CA LEU A 39 10.37 -5.49 26.05
C LEU A 39 9.16 -5.01 25.26
N ARG A 40 8.78 -5.74 24.21
CA ARG A 40 7.84 -5.25 23.19
C ARG A 40 6.47 -5.90 23.28
N PRO A 41 5.38 -5.12 23.41
CA PRO A 41 4.03 -5.59 23.18
C PRO A 41 3.83 -6.14 21.77
N CYS A 42 2.73 -6.86 21.53
CA CYS A 42 2.50 -7.60 20.27
C CYS A 42 2.50 -6.69 19.03
N TYR A 43 1.85 -5.53 19.08
CA TYR A 43 1.77 -4.60 17.93
C TYR A 43 3.12 -3.96 17.60
N GLN A 44 3.95 -3.67 18.61
CA GLN A 44 5.30 -3.18 18.38
C GLN A 44 6.17 -4.23 17.67
N ARG A 45 6.03 -5.51 18.05
CA ARG A 45 6.71 -6.61 17.33
C ARG A 45 6.25 -6.73 15.88
N ASP A 46 4.97 -6.50 15.60
CA ASP A 46 4.42 -6.55 14.25
C ASP A 46 4.98 -5.44 13.38
N ARG A 47 5.02 -4.21 13.89
CA ARG A 47 5.68 -3.09 13.23
C ARG A 47 7.12 -3.43 12.84
N ASP A 48 7.89 -3.94 13.81
CA ASP A 48 9.30 -4.28 13.58
C ASP A 48 9.44 -5.39 12.51
N ARG A 49 8.56 -6.40 12.50
CA ARG A 49 8.55 -7.46 11.49
C ARG A 49 8.28 -6.93 10.08
N ILE A 50 7.33 -5.99 9.96
CA ILE A 50 7.02 -5.35 8.68
C ILE A 50 8.22 -4.54 8.18
N LEU A 51 8.83 -3.69 9.03
CA LEU A 51 10.00 -2.89 8.68
C LEU A 51 11.18 -3.73 8.17
N HIS A 52 11.35 -4.94 8.71
CA HIS A 52 12.46 -5.82 8.36
C HIS A 52 12.15 -6.80 7.21
N CYS A 53 10.93 -6.82 6.66
CA CYS A 53 10.58 -7.71 5.56
C CYS A 53 11.13 -7.27 4.20
N LYS A 54 11.21 -8.20 3.24
CA LYS A 54 11.71 -7.91 1.89
C LYS A 54 10.78 -6.96 1.14
N SER A 55 9.46 -7.17 1.28
CA SER A 55 8.43 -6.39 0.59
C SER A 55 8.43 -4.93 1.00
N PHE A 56 8.66 -4.61 2.27
CA PHE A 56 8.77 -3.23 2.73
C PHE A 56 9.94 -2.48 2.05
N ARG A 57 11.11 -3.13 1.94
CA ARG A 57 12.26 -2.52 1.24
C ARG A 57 11.99 -2.31 -0.25
N ARG A 58 11.17 -3.17 -0.89
CA ARG A 58 10.81 -3.04 -2.31
C ARG A 58 9.96 -1.81 -2.59
N LEU A 59 9.20 -1.29 -1.61
CA LEU A 59 8.41 -0.07 -1.75
C LEU A 59 9.24 1.15 -2.18
N ALA A 60 10.53 1.20 -1.84
CA ALA A 60 11.46 2.25 -2.27
C ALA A 60 11.65 2.33 -3.79
N ASN A 61 11.33 1.25 -4.51
CA ASN A 61 11.51 1.14 -5.96
C ASN A 61 10.21 0.79 -6.69
N LYS A 62 9.06 1.17 -6.10
CA LYS A 62 7.74 1.09 -6.72
C LYS A 62 7.15 2.49 -6.85
N THR A 63 6.62 2.78 -8.02
CA THR A 63 5.96 4.05 -8.33
C THR A 63 4.72 4.25 -7.48
N GLN A 64 4.49 5.49 -7.01
CA GLN A 64 3.25 5.88 -6.34
C GLN A 64 2.21 6.35 -7.36
N VAL A 65 2.48 7.39 -8.13
CA VAL A 65 1.52 8.06 -9.02
C VAL A 65 1.98 8.06 -10.47
N PHE A 66 3.16 8.59 -10.76
CA PHE A 66 3.66 8.76 -12.13
C PHE A 66 4.60 7.62 -12.51
N LEU A 67 4.34 6.99 -13.68
CA LEU A 67 5.16 5.92 -14.22
C LEU A 67 6.57 6.43 -14.56
N ALA A 68 7.58 5.85 -13.89
CA ALA A 68 9.00 6.08 -14.17
C ALA A 68 9.39 7.56 -14.35
N PRO A 69 9.05 8.47 -13.42
CA PRO A 69 9.46 9.86 -13.55
C PRO A 69 10.98 9.95 -13.56
N GLU A 70 11.54 10.72 -14.51
CA GLU A 70 12.95 11.08 -14.50
C GLU A 70 13.17 12.14 -13.41
N GLY A 71 13.89 11.76 -12.34
CA GLY A 71 14.30 12.68 -11.26
C GLY A 71 14.19 12.08 -9.86
N ASP A 72 14.93 12.69 -8.93
CA ASP A 72 15.09 12.20 -7.54
C ASP A 72 14.01 12.74 -6.59
N HIS A 73 13.05 13.53 -7.08
CA HIS A 73 12.09 14.27 -6.26
C HIS A 73 10.68 13.71 -6.20
N TYR A 74 10.40 12.63 -6.95
CA TYR A 74 9.07 12.02 -6.95
C TYR A 74 8.90 11.04 -5.80
N ARG A 75 7.66 10.97 -5.29
CA ARG A 75 7.31 10.05 -4.19
C ARG A 75 7.36 8.60 -4.65
N THR A 76 8.02 7.79 -3.84
CA THR A 76 7.94 6.33 -3.92
C THR A 76 6.84 5.82 -2.98
N ARG A 77 6.42 4.56 -3.15
CA ARG A 77 5.49 3.94 -2.19
C ARG A 77 6.03 3.90 -0.77
N LEU A 78 7.35 3.82 -0.60
CA LEU A 78 7.96 3.88 0.72
C LEU A 78 7.74 5.24 1.39
N THR A 79 7.97 6.34 0.68
CA THR A 79 7.76 7.69 1.24
C THR A 79 6.30 7.94 1.54
N HIS A 80 5.38 7.54 0.63
CA HIS A 80 3.94 7.58 0.88
C HIS A 80 3.56 6.78 2.14
N THR A 81 4.02 5.56 2.27
CA THR A 81 3.74 4.70 3.44
C THR A 81 4.18 5.35 4.76
N LEU A 82 5.34 6.01 4.77
CA LEU A 82 5.83 6.75 5.95
C LEU A 82 4.99 7.99 6.26
N GLU A 83 4.54 8.71 5.25
CA GLU A 83 3.65 9.87 5.38
C GLU A 83 2.27 9.45 5.90
N VAL A 84 1.70 8.36 5.37
CA VAL A 84 0.46 7.74 5.92
C VAL A 84 0.64 7.37 7.39
N ALA A 85 1.75 6.72 7.75
CA ALA A 85 2.03 6.35 9.13
C ALA A 85 2.14 7.58 10.05
N GLN A 86 2.76 8.67 9.59
CA GLN A 86 2.88 9.92 10.33
C GLN A 86 1.50 10.55 10.58
N ILE A 87 0.65 10.67 9.54
CA ILE A 87 -0.71 11.23 9.64
C ILE A 87 -1.56 10.35 10.58
N ALA A 88 -1.57 9.04 10.34
CA ALA A 88 -2.35 8.09 11.13
C ALA A 88 -1.98 8.12 12.61
N ARG A 89 -0.68 8.13 12.94
CA ARG A 89 -0.22 8.24 14.32
C ARG A 89 -0.60 9.56 14.99
N THR A 90 -0.60 10.66 14.24
CA THR A 90 -1.05 11.96 14.75
C THR A 90 -2.52 11.88 15.18
N ILE A 91 -3.38 11.31 14.35
CA ILE A 91 -4.80 11.10 14.65
C ILE A 91 -4.97 10.13 15.83
N ALA A 92 -4.28 8.99 15.80
CA ALA A 92 -4.36 7.97 16.85
C ALA A 92 -3.98 8.54 18.21
N ARG A 93 -2.86 9.30 18.28
CA ARG A 93 -2.41 9.94 19.52
C ARG A 93 -3.42 10.96 20.04
N ALA A 94 -4.00 11.78 19.15
CA ALA A 94 -5.00 12.78 19.53
C ALA A 94 -6.28 12.16 20.08
N LEU A 95 -6.66 10.97 19.59
CA LEU A 95 -7.86 10.22 20.01
C LEU A 95 -7.59 9.20 21.14
N GLY A 96 -6.35 9.11 21.64
CA GLY A 96 -5.97 8.12 22.65
C GLY A 96 -6.05 6.67 22.16
N LEU A 97 -5.82 6.43 20.85
CA LEU A 97 -5.79 5.10 20.25
C LEU A 97 -4.38 4.49 20.31
N ASN A 98 -4.25 3.20 20.01
CA ASN A 98 -2.98 2.48 20.06
C ASN A 98 -2.08 2.86 18.86
N GLU A 99 -1.05 3.68 19.11
CA GLU A 99 -0.13 4.13 18.07
C GLU A 99 0.70 2.99 17.47
N ASP A 100 1.10 1.98 18.25
CA ASP A 100 1.91 0.85 17.74
C ASP A 100 1.08 0.01 16.74
N LEU A 101 -0.21 -0.23 17.02
CA LEU A 101 -1.11 -0.90 16.08
C LEU A 101 -1.35 -0.06 14.84
N THR A 102 -1.59 1.24 15.01
CA THR A 102 -1.80 2.18 13.91
C THR A 102 -0.59 2.21 12.99
N GLU A 103 0.62 2.34 13.54
CA GLU A 103 1.87 2.36 12.79
C GLU A 103 2.12 1.04 12.06
N ALA A 104 1.96 -0.10 12.74
CA ALA A 104 2.13 -1.42 12.13
C ALA A 104 1.20 -1.61 10.92
N THR A 105 -0.08 -1.23 11.07
CA THR A 105 -1.08 -1.29 9.99
C THR A 105 -0.70 -0.38 8.83
N ALA A 106 -0.32 0.87 9.12
CA ALA A 106 0.07 1.85 8.11
C ALA A 106 1.31 1.41 7.33
N LEU A 107 2.33 0.86 8.00
CA LEU A 107 3.53 0.35 7.33
C LEU A 107 3.26 -0.89 6.46
N GLY A 108 2.21 -1.65 6.78
CA GLY A 108 1.87 -2.88 6.09
C GLY A 108 0.86 -2.73 4.94
N HIS A 109 0.12 -1.61 4.86
CA HIS A 109 -1.06 -1.50 4.00
C HIS A 109 -0.77 -1.73 2.50
N ASP A 110 0.34 -1.21 1.99
CA ASP A 110 0.69 -1.18 0.57
C ASP A 110 1.74 -2.21 0.12
N LEU A 111 2.14 -3.17 0.99
CA LEU A 111 3.17 -4.17 0.70
C LEU A 111 2.90 -4.98 -0.57
N GLY A 112 1.63 -5.26 -0.85
CA GLY A 112 1.16 -6.10 -1.97
C GLY A 112 0.96 -5.36 -3.28
N HIS A 113 1.30 -4.09 -3.37
CA HIS A 113 1.14 -3.36 -4.63
C HIS A 113 2.02 -3.92 -5.75
N THR A 114 1.46 -3.96 -6.96
CA THR A 114 2.17 -4.36 -8.17
C THR A 114 3.19 -3.31 -8.61
N PRO A 115 4.15 -3.66 -9.49
CA PRO A 115 4.84 -2.67 -10.30
C PRO A 115 3.82 -1.77 -11.02
N PHE A 116 4.17 -0.51 -11.20
CA PHE A 116 3.33 0.49 -11.88
C PHE A 116 1.98 0.77 -11.19
N GLY A 117 1.88 0.52 -9.89
CA GLY A 117 0.75 0.90 -9.06
C GLY A 117 -0.59 0.32 -9.53
N HIS A 118 -1.65 1.14 -9.54
CA HIS A 118 -2.99 0.70 -9.93
C HIS A 118 -3.10 0.26 -11.41
N CYS A 119 -2.24 0.77 -12.29
CA CYS A 119 -2.17 0.29 -13.67
C CYS A 119 -1.78 -1.19 -13.71
N GLY A 120 -0.71 -1.56 -12.99
CA GLY A 120 -0.28 -2.94 -12.88
C GLY A 120 -1.29 -3.85 -12.16
N GLU A 121 -2.00 -3.33 -11.15
CA GLU A 121 -3.08 -4.05 -10.45
C GLU A 121 -4.21 -4.43 -11.42
N ARG A 122 -4.66 -3.47 -12.24
CA ARG A 122 -5.68 -3.73 -13.27
C ARG A 122 -5.21 -4.71 -14.34
N ALA A 123 -3.96 -4.55 -14.80
CA ALA A 123 -3.36 -5.44 -15.79
C ALA A 123 -3.26 -6.88 -15.30
N LEU A 124 -2.83 -7.06 -14.05
CA LEU A 124 -2.71 -8.39 -13.44
C LEU A 124 -4.08 -9.04 -13.22
N SER A 125 -5.10 -8.28 -12.75
CA SER A 125 -6.48 -8.77 -12.68
C SER A 125 -7.00 -9.20 -14.05
N HIS A 126 -6.74 -8.41 -15.10
CA HIS A 126 -7.16 -8.69 -16.48
C HIS A 126 -6.52 -9.97 -17.01
N ALA A 127 -5.20 -10.13 -16.85
CA ALA A 127 -4.48 -11.33 -17.30
C ALA A 127 -4.98 -12.60 -16.56
N MET A 128 -5.18 -12.53 -15.25
CA MET A 128 -5.74 -13.63 -14.46
C MET A 128 -7.17 -13.98 -14.91
N ALA A 129 -8.00 -12.98 -15.24
CA ALA A 129 -9.36 -13.21 -15.72
C ALA A 129 -9.35 -13.95 -17.07
N LEU A 130 -8.53 -13.52 -18.00
CA LEU A 130 -8.37 -14.19 -19.30
C LEU A 130 -7.87 -15.63 -19.12
N TYR A 131 -6.88 -15.85 -18.27
CA TYR A 131 -6.36 -17.20 -17.97
C TYR A 131 -7.44 -18.13 -17.42
N ARG A 132 -8.32 -17.62 -16.55
CA ARG A 132 -9.42 -18.38 -15.96
C ARG A 132 -10.67 -18.50 -16.85
N GLY A 133 -10.70 -17.83 -18.00
CA GLY A 133 -11.88 -17.75 -18.88
C GLY A 133 -13.03 -16.95 -18.27
N ILE A 134 -12.73 -15.99 -17.40
CA ILE A 134 -13.67 -15.04 -16.79
C ILE A 134 -13.70 -13.76 -17.64
N ASP A 135 -14.87 -13.14 -17.81
CA ASP A 135 -14.94 -11.82 -18.47
C ASP A 135 -14.16 -10.78 -17.66
N PRO A 136 -13.07 -10.19 -18.19
CA PRO A 136 -12.26 -9.21 -17.48
C PRO A 136 -13.03 -7.94 -17.09
N ASN A 137 -14.17 -7.66 -17.76
CA ASN A 137 -15.01 -6.50 -17.49
C ASN A 137 -16.10 -6.77 -16.44
N SER A 138 -16.30 -8.03 -16.05
CA SER A 138 -17.18 -8.38 -14.93
C SER A 138 -16.63 -7.88 -13.60
N ASP A 139 -17.48 -7.75 -12.58
CA ASP A 139 -17.01 -7.40 -11.24
C ASP A 139 -16.04 -8.45 -10.68
N GLU A 140 -16.26 -9.74 -10.99
CA GLU A 140 -15.36 -10.81 -10.61
C GLU A 140 -13.99 -10.64 -11.28
N GLY A 141 -13.95 -10.45 -12.62
CA GLY A 141 -12.71 -10.31 -13.38
C GLY A 141 -11.88 -9.09 -13.00
N ARG A 142 -12.54 -7.94 -12.76
CA ARG A 142 -11.86 -6.70 -12.35
C ARG A 142 -11.16 -6.78 -11.01
N TYR A 143 -11.59 -7.71 -10.14
CA TYR A 143 -11.14 -7.77 -8.74
C TYR A 143 -10.49 -9.10 -8.36
N LEU A 144 -10.01 -9.88 -9.34
CA LEU A 144 -9.26 -11.11 -9.09
C LEU A 144 -7.96 -10.84 -8.32
N PHE A 145 -7.26 -9.79 -8.69
CA PHE A 145 -6.10 -9.29 -7.95
C PHE A 145 -6.44 -7.95 -7.26
N ARG A 146 -6.08 -7.83 -5.99
CA ARG A 146 -6.22 -6.60 -5.19
C ARG A 146 -5.02 -6.46 -4.29
N HIS A 147 -4.36 -5.27 -4.31
CA HIS A 147 -3.15 -5.02 -3.53
C HIS A 147 -3.34 -5.22 -2.02
N ASN A 148 -4.50 -4.85 -1.46
CA ASN A 148 -4.78 -5.06 -0.04
C ASN A 148 -4.86 -6.54 0.34
N ARG A 149 -5.49 -7.37 -0.49
CA ARG A 149 -5.49 -8.83 -0.30
C ARG A 149 -4.10 -9.41 -0.47
N GLN A 150 -3.35 -8.90 -1.44
CA GLN A 150 -1.96 -9.31 -1.67
C GLN A 150 -1.05 -8.88 -0.52
N SER A 151 -1.29 -7.70 0.11
CA SER A 151 -0.56 -7.28 1.31
C SER A 151 -0.76 -8.26 2.46
N VAL A 152 -2.00 -8.69 2.69
CA VAL A 152 -2.30 -9.73 3.70
C VAL A 152 -1.62 -11.05 3.34
N ARG A 153 -1.74 -11.50 2.08
CA ARG A 153 -1.10 -12.74 1.60
C ARG A 153 0.42 -12.73 1.79
N LEU A 154 1.07 -11.61 1.51
CA LEU A 154 2.50 -11.44 1.75
C LEU A 154 2.87 -11.67 3.21
N VAL A 155 2.15 -11.04 4.12
CA VAL A 155 2.46 -11.14 5.56
C VAL A 155 2.01 -12.46 6.19
N GLU A 156 1.06 -13.17 5.60
CA GLU A 156 0.58 -14.47 6.09
C GLU A 156 1.42 -15.64 5.59
N CYS A 157 1.83 -15.64 4.31
CA CYS A 157 2.44 -16.85 3.74
C CYS A 157 3.63 -16.65 2.80
N LEU A 158 3.91 -15.44 2.25
CA LEU A 158 4.99 -15.31 1.25
C LEU A 158 6.33 -14.83 1.86
N GLU A 159 6.30 -13.94 2.84
CA GLU A 159 7.53 -13.47 3.48
C GLU A 159 8.23 -14.59 4.28
N LYS A 160 9.52 -14.38 4.61
CA LYS A 160 10.34 -15.34 5.36
C LYS A 160 10.34 -16.74 4.74
N ASP A 161 10.56 -16.80 3.44
CA ASP A 161 10.69 -18.04 2.68
C ASP A 161 9.44 -18.94 2.77
N GLY A 162 8.26 -18.30 2.69
CA GLY A 162 6.98 -18.99 2.68
C GLY A 162 6.36 -19.23 4.07
N ARG A 163 6.90 -18.64 5.16
CA ARG A 163 6.36 -18.80 6.52
C ARG A 163 5.48 -17.66 6.99
N GLY A 164 5.50 -16.55 6.26
CA GLY A 164 4.84 -15.31 6.65
C GLY A 164 5.51 -14.60 7.84
N LEU A 165 4.94 -13.48 8.23
CA LEU A 165 5.43 -12.65 9.34
C LEU A 165 4.78 -13.01 10.68
N ASN A 166 3.74 -13.83 10.70
CA ASN A 166 2.97 -14.19 11.89
C ASN A 166 2.51 -12.94 12.67
N LEU A 167 1.82 -12.01 11.96
CA LEU A 167 1.28 -10.79 12.55
C LEU A 167 0.01 -11.06 13.35
N THR A 168 -0.32 -10.16 14.27
CA THR A 168 -1.60 -10.20 14.99
C THR A 168 -2.77 -10.02 14.04
N TRP A 169 -3.92 -10.52 14.46
CA TRP A 169 -5.15 -10.43 13.68
C TRP A 169 -5.53 -8.97 13.37
N GLU A 170 -5.37 -8.06 14.34
CA GLU A 170 -5.74 -6.65 14.22
C GLU A 170 -4.94 -5.93 13.15
N VAL A 171 -3.64 -6.21 13.04
CA VAL A 171 -2.79 -5.64 11.98
C VAL A 171 -3.22 -6.16 10.61
N ARG A 172 -3.50 -7.47 10.48
CA ARG A 172 -3.97 -8.06 9.22
C ARG A 172 -5.33 -7.53 8.79
N ASP A 173 -6.28 -7.39 9.73
CA ASP A 173 -7.59 -6.78 9.49
C ASP A 173 -7.47 -5.33 9.01
N GLY A 174 -6.62 -4.54 9.67
CA GLY A 174 -6.35 -3.16 9.26
C GLY A 174 -5.72 -3.07 7.87
N ILE A 175 -4.74 -3.92 7.55
CA ILE A 175 -4.14 -4.01 6.21
C ILE A 175 -5.19 -4.39 5.16
N LEU A 176 -6.03 -5.39 5.43
CA LEU A 176 -7.06 -5.82 4.49
C LEU A 176 -8.08 -4.73 4.20
N CYS A 177 -8.50 -4.00 5.24
CA CYS A 177 -9.62 -3.07 5.22
C CYS A 177 -9.23 -1.60 4.99
N HIS A 178 -7.94 -1.28 4.70
CA HIS A 178 -7.55 0.11 4.47
C HIS A 178 -8.19 0.70 3.21
N THR A 179 -8.56 -0.15 2.24
CA THR A 179 -9.24 0.23 1.00
C THR A 179 -10.41 -0.70 0.68
N GLY A 180 -11.26 -0.29 -0.27
CA GLY A 180 -12.45 -1.04 -0.68
C GLY A 180 -13.67 -0.73 0.19
N SER A 181 -14.62 -1.68 0.22
CA SER A 181 -15.92 -1.52 0.92
C SER A 181 -15.90 -2.08 2.35
N GLN A 182 -14.91 -2.89 2.69
CA GLN A 182 -14.80 -3.46 4.03
C GLN A 182 -14.25 -2.41 5.00
N ARG A 183 -14.70 -2.53 6.24
CA ARG A 183 -14.29 -1.61 7.30
C ARG A 183 -13.56 -2.38 8.39
N ALA A 184 -12.39 -1.90 8.79
CA ALA A 184 -11.61 -2.50 9.86
C ALA A 184 -12.41 -2.56 11.18
N GLN A 185 -12.22 -3.63 11.94
CA GLN A 185 -12.90 -3.77 13.22
C GLN A 185 -12.34 -2.83 14.27
N THR A 186 -11.03 -2.54 14.24
CA THR A 186 -10.38 -1.60 15.15
C THR A 186 -10.50 -0.15 14.65
N LEU A 187 -10.56 0.81 15.58
CA LEU A 187 -10.53 2.22 15.24
C LEU A 187 -9.18 2.61 14.62
N GLU A 188 -8.09 2.00 15.04
CA GLU A 188 -6.75 2.18 14.50
C GLU A 188 -6.69 1.84 13.00
N GLY A 189 -7.26 0.70 12.60
CA GLY A 189 -7.36 0.33 11.19
C GLY A 189 -8.21 1.32 10.37
N ARG A 190 -9.28 1.87 10.97
CA ARG A 190 -10.11 2.91 10.34
C ARG A 190 -9.34 4.24 10.21
N VAL A 191 -8.52 4.59 11.19
CA VAL A 191 -7.63 5.76 11.11
C VAL A 191 -6.66 5.62 9.93
N VAL A 192 -6.06 4.45 9.75
CA VAL A 192 -5.14 4.21 8.61
C VAL A 192 -5.87 4.38 7.28
N ALA A 193 -7.08 3.85 7.13
CA ALA A 193 -7.88 4.03 5.91
C ALA A 193 -8.22 5.50 5.61
N CYS A 194 -8.42 6.33 6.63
CA CYS A 194 -8.61 7.78 6.46
C CYS A 194 -7.29 8.49 6.13
N ALA A 195 -6.21 8.15 6.84
CA ALA A 195 -4.90 8.75 6.65
C ALA A 195 -4.34 8.48 5.25
N ASP A 196 -4.53 7.27 4.72
CA ASP A 196 -4.15 6.92 3.35
C ASP A 196 -4.85 7.82 2.32
N ARG A 197 -6.17 8.05 2.47
CA ARG A 197 -6.92 8.95 1.57
C ARG A 197 -6.45 10.39 1.65
N ILE A 198 -6.17 10.90 2.86
CA ILE A 198 -5.63 12.25 3.06
C ILE A 198 -4.27 12.37 2.37
N ALA A 199 -3.38 11.42 2.65
CA ALA A 199 -2.05 11.39 2.07
C ALA A 199 -2.13 11.35 0.55
N TYR A 200 -2.91 10.41 -0.01
CA TYR A 200 -3.10 10.27 -1.44
C TYR A 200 -3.52 11.59 -2.12
N VAL A 201 -4.61 12.24 -1.66
CA VAL A 201 -5.11 13.49 -2.27
C VAL A 201 -4.09 14.62 -2.17
N CYS A 202 -3.47 14.81 -1.01
CA CYS A 202 -2.54 15.91 -0.81
C CYS A 202 -1.22 15.72 -1.57
N HIS A 203 -0.75 14.47 -1.63
CA HIS A 203 0.52 14.14 -2.27
C HIS A 203 0.42 14.18 -3.80
N ASP A 204 -0.70 13.72 -4.35
CA ASP A 204 -0.93 13.76 -5.78
C ASP A 204 -1.00 15.19 -6.31
N ILE A 205 -1.60 16.12 -5.52
CA ILE A 205 -1.57 17.55 -5.83
C ILE A 205 -0.13 18.08 -5.85
N ASP A 206 0.64 17.81 -4.78
CA ASP A 206 2.03 18.24 -4.67
C ASP A 206 2.90 17.75 -5.83
N ASP A 207 2.76 16.47 -6.19
CA ASP A 207 3.56 15.85 -7.24
C ASP A 207 3.14 16.39 -8.63
N ALA A 208 1.84 16.65 -8.84
CA ALA A 208 1.34 17.26 -10.06
C ALA A 208 1.78 18.74 -10.23
N GLU A 209 1.82 19.50 -9.12
CA GLU A 209 2.36 20.88 -9.13
C GLU A 209 3.85 20.89 -9.46
N ARG A 210 4.65 19.98 -8.86
CA ARG A 210 6.08 19.83 -9.16
C ARG A 210 6.35 19.42 -10.60
N ALA A 211 5.48 18.58 -11.17
CA ALA A 211 5.53 18.18 -12.56
C ALA A 211 5.07 19.28 -13.53
N GLY A 212 4.55 20.43 -13.01
CA GLY A 212 3.99 21.51 -13.83
C GLY A 212 2.71 21.13 -14.56
N LEU A 213 2.01 20.08 -14.12
CA LEU A 213 0.77 19.60 -14.71
C LEU A 213 -0.45 20.38 -14.24
N LEU A 214 -0.37 20.96 -13.06
CA LEU A 214 -1.40 21.84 -12.49
C LEU A 214 -0.76 22.90 -11.58
N THR A 215 -1.56 23.87 -11.21
CA THR A 215 -1.24 24.88 -10.19
C THR A 215 -2.33 24.90 -9.13
N GLU A 216 -2.06 25.47 -7.96
CA GLU A 216 -3.07 25.65 -6.90
C GLU A 216 -4.35 26.34 -7.41
N ASN A 217 -4.23 27.24 -8.39
CA ASN A 217 -5.39 27.96 -8.95
C ASN A 217 -6.29 27.08 -9.85
N ASP A 218 -5.80 25.94 -10.31
CA ASP A 218 -6.58 24.98 -11.10
C ASP A 218 -7.48 24.11 -10.23
N LEU A 219 -7.18 24.04 -8.92
CA LEU A 219 -7.98 23.27 -7.98
C LEU A 219 -9.37 23.91 -7.77
N PRO A 220 -10.42 23.11 -7.51
CA PRO A 220 -11.76 23.62 -7.21
C PRO A 220 -11.76 24.63 -6.07
N GLN A 221 -12.52 25.73 -6.22
CA GLN A 221 -12.53 26.83 -5.27
C GLN A 221 -13.05 26.42 -3.88
N GLY A 222 -14.14 25.65 -3.82
CA GLY A 222 -14.74 25.22 -2.55
C GLY A 222 -13.76 24.45 -1.65
N PRO A 223 -13.12 23.39 -2.14
CA PRO A 223 -12.07 22.70 -1.40
C PRO A 223 -10.90 23.58 -0.97
N ARG A 224 -10.42 24.51 -1.83
CA ARG A 224 -9.33 25.43 -1.46
C ARG A 224 -9.72 26.35 -0.30
N GLU A 225 -10.93 26.89 -0.32
CA GLU A 225 -11.43 27.76 0.74
C GLU A 225 -11.62 27.03 2.06
N LEU A 226 -12.05 25.77 2.02
CA LEU A 226 -12.33 24.98 3.21
C LEU A 226 -11.09 24.29 3.79
N LEU A 227 -10.23 23.74 2.94
CA LEU A 227 -9.09 22.90 3.36
C LEU A 227 -7.76 23.66 3.35
N GLY A 228 -7.67 24.80 2.68
CA GLY A 228 -6.45 25.61 2.56
C GLY A 228 -5.76 25.48 1.20
N GLY A 229 -4.80 26.39 0.97
CA GLY A 229 -4.07 26.59 -0.28
C GLY A 229 -2.72 25.87 -0.34
N SER A 230 -2.37 25.07 0.63
CA SER A 230 -1.12 24.28 0.63
C SER A 230 -1.36 22.85 1.13
N SER A 231 -0.48 21.92 0.78
CA SER A 231 -0.55 20.53 1.24
C SER A 231 -0.58 20.45 2.77
N SER A 232 0.24 21.25 3.45
CA SER A 232 0.29 21.28 4.92
C SER A 232 -1.03 21.77 5.54
N GLU A 233 -1.64 22.81 4.98
CA GLU A 233 -2.92 23.34 5.44
C GLU A 233 -4.05 22.33 5.21
N ARG A 234 -4.08 21.68 4.04
CA ARG A 234 -5.06 20.65 3.71
C ARG A 234 -4.98 19.46 4.68
N ILE A 235 -3.77 18.95 4.93
CA ILE A 235 -3.56 17.85 5.90
C ILE A 235 -4.01 18.29 7.30
N ASP A 236 -3.60 19.46 7.77
CA ASP A 236 -3.94 19.95 9.11
C ASP A 236 -5.46 20.12 9.26
N ALA A 237 -6.15 20.72 8.28
CA ALA A 237 -7.60 20.89 8.29
C ALA A 237 -8.33 19.55 8.39
N MET A 238 -7.98 18.57 7.55
CA MET A 238 -8.59 17.24 7.56
C MET A 238 -8.28 16.46 8.83
N VAL A 239 -7.05 16.51 9.35
CA VAL A 239 -6.65 15.83 10.59
C VAL A 239 -7.40 16.42 11.79
N ARG A 240 -7.52 17.74 11.89
CA ARG A 240 -8.29 18.41 12.97
C ARG A 240 -9.77 18.04 12.91
N ASP A 241 -10.36 18.05 11.73
CA ASP A 241 -11.76 17.67 11.53
C ASP A 241 -12.01 16.22 11.96
N ILE A 242 -11.20 15.27 11.48
CA ILE A 242 -11.31 13.85 11.91
C ILE A 242 -11.22 13.75 13.43
N CYS A 243 -10.26 14.40 14.08
CA CYS A 243 -10.12 14.31 15.53
C CYS A 243 -11.35 14.85 16.26
N ALA A 244 -11.86 16.03 15.84
CA ALA A 244 -13.02 16.65 16.48
C ALA A 244 -14.30 15.83 16.29
N VAL A 245 -14.59 15.40 15.06
CA VAL A 245 -15.81 14.67 14.72
C VAL A 245 -15.77 13.26 15.30
N SER A 246 -14.63 12.58 15.22
CA SER A 246 -14.48 11.22 15.73
C SER A 246 -14.60 11.15 17.25
N ALA A 247 -14.02 12.12 17.96
CA ALA A 247 -14.14 12.18 19.42
C ALA A 247 -15.60 12.33 19.89
N ALA A 248 -16.41 13.09 19.14
CA ALA A 248 -17.83 13.26 19.44
C ALA A 248 -18.68 12.06 19.05
N ALA A 249 -18.28 11.35 17.98
CA ALA A 249 -19.07 10.25 17.41
C ALA A 249 -18.75 8.86 18.02
N GLY A 250 -17.61 8.70 18.69
CA GLY A 250 -17.10 7.39 19.12
C GLY A 250 -16.70 6.48 17.95
N ASP A 251 -16.42 7.05 16.76
CA ASP A 251 -16.07 6.33 15.56
C ASP A 251 -15.26 7.23 14.60
N ILE A 252 -14.38 6.62 13.78
CA ILE A 252 -13.51 7.39 12.88
C ILE A 252 -14.27 7.85 11.65
N ARG A 253 -14.38 9.16 11.50
CA ARG A 253 -15.01 9.84 10.36
C ARG A 253 -14.68 11.32 10.28
N MET A 254 -14.85 11.91 9.11
CA MET A 254 -14.84 13.34 8.85
C MET A 254 -16.25 13.92 8.96
N SER A 255 -16.36 15.24 9.09
CA SER A 255 -17.61 15.97 8.80
C SER A 255 -17.98 15.81 7.32
N ASP A 256 -19.28 15.95 7.03
CA ASP A 256 -19.76 15.82 5.65
C ASP A 256 -19.12 16.86 4.72
N ASP A 257 -18.92 18.09 5.18
CA ASP A 257 -18.33 19.17 4.39
C ASP A 257 -16.87 18.87 4.02
N VAL A 258 -16.05 18.43 4.98
CA VAL A 258 -14.64 18.09 4.76
C VAL A 258 -14.52 16.82 3.90
N TRP A 259 -15.37 15.84 4.13
CA TRP A 259 -15.44 14.64 3.29
C TRP A 259 -15.77 14.97 1.83
N HIS A 260 -16.80 15.79 1.59
CA HIS A 260 -17.18 16.20 0.24
C HIS A 260 -16.06 17.00 -0.45
N ALA A 261 -15.42 17.93 0.26
CA ALA A 261 -14.30 18.69 -0.29
C ALA A 261 -13.11 17.79 -0.67
N MET A 262 -12.76 16.83 0.18
CA MET A 262 -11.70 15.85 -0.12
C MET A 262 -12.07 14.99 -1.34
N MET A 263 -13.33 14.56 -1.45
CA MET A 263 -13.80 13.75 -2.58
C MET A 263 -13.89 14.55 -3.88
N GLU A 264 -14.18 15.84 -3.80
CA GLU A 264 -14.15 16.74 -4.95
C GLU A 264 -12.72 16.93 -5.48
N LEU A 265 -11.73 17.13 -4.57
CA LEU A 265 -10.32 17.14 -4.96
C LEU A 265 -9.91 15.84 -5.62
N ARG A 266 -10.28 14.70 -5.04
CA ARG A 266 -9.97 13.39 -5.61
C ARG A 266 -10.57 13.19 -7.01
N SER A 267 -11.82 13.62 -7.22
CA SER A 267 -12.47 13.54 -8.53
C SER A 267 -11.78 14.45 -9.55
N PHE A 268 -11.44 15.66 -9.13
CA PHE A 268 -10.70 16.62 -9.96
C PHE A 268 -9.34 16.04 -10.41
N LEU A 269 -8.59 15.44 -9.49
CA LEU A 269 -7.31 14.80 -9.82
C LEU A 269 -7.50 13.64 -10.80
N PHE A 270 -8.54 12.85 -10.59
CA PHE A 270 -8.86 11.74 -11.49
C PHE A 270 -9.10 12.26 -12.92
N ASP A 271 -9.91 13.29 -13.08
CA ASP A 271 -10.29 13.83 -14.39
C ASP A 271 -9.16 14.63 -15.05
N SER A 272 -8.30 15.28 -14.27
CA SER A 272 -7.25 16.16 -14.80
C SER A 272 -5.91 15.46 -15.02
N LEU A 273 -5.49 14.57 -14.11
CA LEU A 273 -4.18 13.92 -14.16
C LEU A 273 -4.21 12.54 -14.81
N TYR A 274 -5.18 11.70 -14.42
CA TYR A 274 -5.20 10.30 -14.87
C TYR A 274 -5.86 10.10 -16.23
N THR A 275 -6.60 11.10 -16.73
CA THR A 275 -7.23 11.04 -18.05
C THR A 275 -6.50 11.82 -19.13
N LYS A 276 -5.55 12.68 -18.77
CA LYS A 276 -4.85 13.59 -19.69
C LYS A 276 -3.33 13.58 -19.40
N GLY A 277 -2.50 13.71 -20.43
CA GLY A 277 -1.05 13.90 -20.34
C GLY A 277 -0.20 12.66 -20.59
N ASP A 278 1.12 12.82 -20.45
CA ASP A 278 2.16 11.81 -20.78
C ASP A 278 2.00 10.51 -19.97
N ALA A 279 1.46 10.61 -18.74
CA ALA A 279 1.16 9.44 -17.92
C ALA A 279 0.21 8.46 -18.64
N LYS A 280 -0.75 8.97 -19.43
CA LYS A 280 -1.69 8.17 -20.19
C LYS A 280 -1.03 7.44 -21.37
N GLU A 281 0.06 7.97 -21.92
CA GLU A 281 0.80 7.31 -23.00
C GLU A 281 1.63 6.12 -22.49
N GLU A 282 2.08 6.16 -21.27
CA GLU A 282 2.89 5.09 -20.65
C GLU A 282 2.05 3.97 -20.02
N GLU A 283 0.82 4.27 -19.54
CA GLU A 283 -0.07 3.25 -18.95
C GLU A 283 -0.32 2.03 -19.86
N PRO A 284 -0.63 2.18 -21.16
CA PRO A 284 -0.82 1.03 -22.05
C PRO A 284 0.44 0.17 -22.20
N LYS A 285 1.63 0.79 -22.14
CA LYS A 285 2.91 0.07 -22.20
C LYS A 285 3.12 -0.75 -20.93
N ALA A 286 2.88 -0.15 -19.76
CA ALA A 286 2.96 -0.82 -18.47
C ALA A 286 1.93 -1.97 -18.36
N THR A 287 0.69 -1.73 -18.79
CA THR A 287 -0.35 -2.77 -18.87
C THR A 287 0.13 -3.95 -19.70
N ARG A 288 0.57 -3.69 -20.93
CA ARG A 288 1.04 -4.75 -21.83
C ARG A 288 2.26 -5.49 -21.30
N LEU A 289 3.17 -4.78 -20.61
CA LEU A 289 4.34 -5.39 -19.98
C LEU A 289 3.91 -6.41 -18.90
N ILE A 290 3.00 -6.02 -18.01
CA ILE A 290 2.51 -6.92 -16.94
C ILE A 290 1.76 -8.12 -17.52
N GLU A 291 0.89 -7.91 -18.53
CA GLU A 291 0.17 -9.00 -19.18
C GLU A 291 1.12 -9.98 -19.85
N LEU A 292 2.13 -9.51 -20.58
CA LEU A 292 3.12 -10.38 -21.24
C LEU A 292 3.98 -11.15 -20.22
N LEU A 293 4.37 -10.51 -19.12
CA LEU A 293 5.08 -11.20 -18.03
C LEU A 293 4.23 -12.32 -17.44
N PHE A 294 2.96 -12.03 -17.18
CA PHE A 294 2.03 -13.02 -16.64
C PHE A 294 1.83 -14.20 -17.61
N ASP A 295 1.51 -13.92 -18.88
CA ASP A 295 1.24 -14.93 -19.90
C ASP A 295 2.45 -15.84 -20.16
N HIS A 296 3.65 -15.26 -20.13
CA HIS A 296 4.88 -16.04 -20.24
C HIS A 296 5.09 -16.93 -19.01
N LEU A 297 5.09 -16.34 -17.82
CA LEU A 297 5.42 -17.04 -16.59
C LEU A 297 4.41 -18.13 -16.22
N VAL A 298 3.12 -17.96 -16.54
CA VAL A 298 2.10 -18.98 -16.25
C VAL A 298 2.28 -20.26 -17.07
N THR A 299 2.98 -20.15 -18.20
CA THR A 299 3.36 -21.28 -19.06
C THR A 299 4.79 -21.78 -18.84
N HIS A 300 5.62 -21.01 -18.11
CA HIS A 300 7.03 -21.32 -17.81
C HIS A 300 7.28 -21.20 -16.31
N LEU A 301 6.62 -22.04 -15.53
CA LEU A 301 6.72 -22.01 -14.05
C LEU A 301 8.14 -22.33 -13.53
N ASP A 302 8.98 -22.95 -14.33
CA ASP A 302 10.40 -23.19 -14.04
C ASP A 302 11.23 -21.89 -13.99
N GLU A 303 10.72 -20.79 -14.54
CA GLU A 303 11.31 -19.44 -14.43
C GLU A 303 10.82 -18.67 -13.20
N VAL A 304 9.78 -19.16 -12.52
CA VAL A 304 9.26 -18.54 -11.28
C VAL A 304 10.10 -19.03 -10.10
N PRO A 305 10.61 -18.13 -9.22
CA PRO A 305 11.40 -18.56 -8.07
C PRO A 305 10.64 -19.52 -7.15
N GLU A 306 11.32 -20.56 -6.69
CA GLU A 306 10.75 -21.65 -5.88
C GLU A 306 9.97 -21.14 -4.64
N GLU A 307 10.40 -20.01 -4.06
CA GLU A 307 9.72 -19.42 -2.90
C GLU A 307 8.25 -19.08 -3.17
N TYR A 308 7.87 -18.75 -4.41
CA TYR A 308 6.49 -18.45 -4.81
C TYR A 308 5.69 -19.69 -5.21
N LEU A 309 6.37 -20.81 -5.52
CA LEU A 309 5.73 -22.06 -5.89
C LEU A 309 5.34 -22.94 -4.69
N LYS A 310 5.73 -22.56 -3.48
CA LYS A 310 5.46 -23.33 -2.24
C LYS A 310 4.00 -23.38 -1.84
N HIS A 311 3.24 -22.36 -2.23
CA HIS A 311 1.82 -22.23 -1.88
C HIS A 311 0.96 -22.37 -3.14
N ASP A 312 -0.30 -22.72 -2.93
CA ASP A 312 -1.31 -22.81 -4.00
C ASP A 312 -0.92 -23.72 -5.16
N ALA A 313 -0.32 -24.87 -4.85
CA ALA A 313 -0.04 -25.91 -5.84
C ALA A 313 -1.32 -26.25 -6.63
N GLY A 314 -1.25 -26.11 -7.97
CA GLY A 314 -2.42 -26.26 -8.84
C GLY A 314 -3.12 -24.96 -9.24
N HIS A 315 -2.65 -23.80 -8.75
CA HIS A 315 -3.11 -22.48 -9.15
C HIS A 315 -1.94 -21.63 -9.67
N PRO A 316 -1.37 -21.95 -10.85
CA PRO A 316 -0.20 -21.26 -11.39
C PRO A 316 -0.43 -19.77 -11.60
N ASP A 317 -1.65 -19.34 -11.87
CA ASP A 317 -2.03 -17.95 -11.99
C ASP A 317 -1.84 -17.16 -10.68
N VAL A 318 -2.15 -17.77 -9.52
CA VAL A 318 -1.91 -17.17 -8.20
C VAL A 318 -0.42 -17.08 -7.91
N GLN A 319 0.33 -18.17 -8.18
CA GLN A 319 1.78 -18.21 -7.96
C GLN A 319 2.52 -17.18 -8.81
N VAL A 320 2.12 -17.03 -10.07
CA VAL A 320 2.68 -16.01 -10.96
C VAL A 320 2.28 -14.59 -10.52
N ALA A 321 1.03 -14.40 -10.09
CA ALA A 321 0.58 -13.11 -9.54
C ALA A 321 1.39 -12.72 -8.28
N ASP A 322 1.70 -13.66 -7.40
CA ASP A 322 2.56 -13.46 -6.25
C ASP A 322 3.96 -12.97 -6.66
N TYR A 323 4.56 -13.62 -7.65
CA TYR A 323 5.88 -13.24 -8.14
C TYR A 323 5.88 -11.88 -8.85
N VAL A 324 4.96 -11.67 -9.80
CA VAL A 324 4.87 -10.41 -10.57
C VAL A 324 4.56 -9.24 -9.64
N SER A 325 3.60 -9.38 -8.72
CA SER A 325 3.30 -8.32 -7.75
C SER A 325 4.47 -8.00 -6.83
N GLY A 326 5.34 -8.98 -6.54
CA GLY A 326 6.56 -8.81 -5.76
C GLY A 326 7.69 -8.06 -6.49
N MET A 327 7.60 -7.84 -7.79
CA MET A 327 8.63 -7.13 -8.55
C MET A 327 8.62 -5.63 -8.24
N THR A 328 9.78 -4.98 -8.40
CA THR A 328 9.86 -3.52 -8.52
C THR A 328 9.66 -3.12 -9.97
N ASP A 329 9.35 -1.85 -10.24
CA ASP A 329 9.12 -1.34 -11.60
C ASP A 329 10.33 -1.63 -12.51
N ARG A 330 11.52 -1.29 -12.04
CA ARG A 330 12.78 -1.54 -12.78
C ARG A 330 13.05 -3.02 -13.01
N TYR A 331 12.71 -3.86 -12.04
CA TYR A 331 12.90 -5.30 -12.19
C TYR A 331 11.92 -5.89 -13.21
N ALA A 332 10.66 -5.47 -13.18
CA ALA A 332 9.66 -5.87 -14.16
C ALA A 332 10.06 -5.49 -15.60
N VAL A 333 10.54 -4.24 -15.79
CA VAL A 333 11.07 -3.79 -17.09
C VAL A 333 12.24 -4.67 -17.54
N ARG A 334 13.19 -4.94 -16.66
CA ARG A 334 14.36 -5.77 -17.01
C ARG A 334 13.98 -7.20 -17.39
N VAL A 335 13.07 -7.83 -16.65
CA VAL A 335 12.59 -9.19 -16.98
C VAL A 335 11.88 -9.17 -18.33
N PHE A 336 11.05 -8.17 -18.59
CA PHE A 336 10.39 -7.99 -19.87
C PHE A 336 11.38 -7.83 -21.04
N GLU A 337 12.43 -6.99 -20.86
CA GLU A 337 13.49 -6.83 -21.87
C GLU A 337 14.24 -8.14 -22.12
N ASP A 338 14.58 -8.88 -21.07
CA ASP A 338 15.24 -10.17 -21.18
C ASP A 338 14.40 -11.20 -21.97
N LEU A 339 13.07 -11.11 -21.89
CA LEU A 339 12.14 -11.99 -22.61
C LEU A 339 11.87 -11.57 -24.07
N THR A 340 11.81 -10.27 -24.33
CA THR A 340 11.27 -9.75 -25.59
C THR A 340 12.32 -9.13 -26.52
N VAL A 341 13.44 -8.65 -25.95
CA VAL A 341 14.48 -7.98 -26.73
C VAL A 341 15.63 -8.97 -27.02
N PRO A 342 15.95 -9.26 -28.31
CA PRO A 342 17.05 -10.12 -28.65
C PRO A 342 18.38 -9.56 -28.13
N ARG A 343 19.14 -10.39 -27.44
CA ARG A 343 20.49 -10.01 -27.00
C ARG A 343 21.42 -9.94 -28.20
N SER A 344 22.26 -8.89 -28.28
CA SER A 344 23.35 -8.85 -29.26
C SER A 344 24.26 -10.06 -29.08
N TRP A 345 24.49 -10.80 -30.19
CA TRP A 345 25.40 -11.94 -30.18
C TRP A 345 26.80 -11.45 -29.83
N LYS A 346 27.33 -11.85 -28.69
CA LYS A 346 28.75 -11.70 -28.35
C LYS A 346 29.52 -12.79 -29.10
N GLY A 347 29.65 -12.64 -30.41
CA GLY A 347 30.66 -13.38 -31.17
C GLY A 347 32.03 -13.06 -30.57
N ALA A 348 32.85 -14.08 -30.38
CA ALA A 348 34.24 -13.86 -29.97
C ALA A 348 34.88 -12.91 -30.99
N MET A 349 35.06 -11.64 -30.65
CA MET A 349 36.00 -10.79 -31.33
C MET A 349 37.38 -11.29 -30.96
N SER A 350 37.80 -12.34 -31.64
CA SER A 350 39.19 -12.71 -31.72
C SER A 350 39.86 -11.62 -32.59
N HIS A 351 40.63 -10.77 -31.94
CA HIS A 351 41.79 -10.10 -32.51
C HIS A 351 41.68 -9.60 -33.98
N VAL A 352 41.25 -8.34 -34.13
CA VAL A 352 41.84 -7.52 -35.18
C VAL A 352 42.85 -6.62 -34.50
N ARG A 353 44.12 -6.89 -34.82
CA ARG A 353 45.28 -6.06 -34.49
C ARG A 353 45.25 -4.76 -35.31
#